data_6175876410255d34ddb99899cf7d1873
#
_entry.id   6175876410255d34ddb99899cf7d1873
#
_cell.length_a   1.000
_cell.length_b   1.000
_cell.length_c   1.000
_cell.angle_alpha   90.00
_cell.angle_beta   90.00
_cell.angle_gamma   90.00
#
_symmetry.space_group_name_H-M   'P 1'
#
loop_
_entity.id
_entity.type
_entity.pdbx_description
1 polymer ?
#
loop_
_entity_poly.entity_id
_entity_poly.type
_entity_poly.pdbx_seq_one_letter_code
_entity_poly.pdbx_strand_id
1 'polypeptide(L)'
;NNKLLNKNNPLSGLEVHQNIFEKQIKFLKKNFKILSLKELKQHIEEKRKDFAISITFDDGYLDNISLALPVIEKYNVPATIFVITRFLEKNDFMWWYFLWDNLNSQNFIIRNSRKIYLKNEKDKINWFGILSKEVIDLNYNEQRNYLNKIFDNQFQFDYKNLIFDFNQLVKLSQNELIE
;
A
#
# COMPACT_ATOMS: atom_id res chain seq x y z
N ASN A 1 -2.13 -8.26 12.13
CA ASN A 1 -3.45 -8.03 11.51
C ASN A 1 -3.69 -9.05 10.39
N ASN A 2 -4.29 -10.22 10.74
CA ASN A 2 -4.54 -11.32 9.78
C ASN A 2 -5.71 -11.07 8.80
N LYS A 3 -6.32 -9.89 8.81
CA LYS A 3 -7.50 -9.62 7.97
C LYS A 3 -7.17 -9.42 6.48
N LEU A 4 -5.98 -8.95 6.17
CA LEU A 4 -5.59 -8.62 4.80
C LEU A 4 -5.02 -9.83 4.04
N LEU A 5 -4.48 -10.81 4.74
CA LEU A 5 -3.95 -12.06 4.13
C LEU A 5 -5.05 -13.06 3.70
N ASN A 6 -6.32 -12.70 3.76
CA ASN A 6 -7.38 -13.53 3.20
C ASN A 6 -7.24 -13.56 1.67
N LYS A 7 -7.04 -14.73 1.08
CA LYS A 7 -6.88 -14.95 -0.37
C LYS A 7 -8.02 -14.36 -1.22
N ASN A 8 -9.16 -14.11 -0.61
CA ASN A 8 -10.32 -13.53 -1.27
C ASN A 8 -10.37 -11.99 -1.17
N ASN A 9 -9.43 -11.37 -0.44
CA ASN A 9 -9.30 -9.91 -0.40
C ASN A 9 -8.59 -9.44 -1.67
N PRO A 10 -9.21 -8.58 -2.53
CA PRO A 10 -8.57 -8.06 -3.72
C PRO A 10 -7.31 -7.24 -3.44
N LEU A 11 -7.14 -6.74 -2.21
CA LEU A 11 -5.94 -6.02 -1.76
C LEU A 11 -4.82 -6.95 -1.29
N SER A 12 -5.07 -8.25 -1.11
CA SER A 12 -4.06 -9.21 -0.60
C SER A 12 -2.84 -9.38 -1.51
N GLY A 13 -2.98 -9.06 -2.80
CA GLY A 13 -1.87 -9.08 -3.77
C GLY A 13 -0.84 -7.95 -3.57
N LEU A 14 -1.18 -6.94 -2.77
CA LEU A 14 -0.31 -5.79 -2.46
C LEU A 14 0.56 -6.03 -1.22
N GLU A 15 0.40 -7.17 -0.56
CA GLU A 15 1.07 -7.46 0.70
C GLU A 15 1.89 -8.73 0.62
N VAL A 16 2.98 -8.76 1.37
CA VAL A 16 3.82 -9.92 1.56
C VAL A 16 4.04 -10.17 3.06
N HIS A 17 3.94 -11.43 3.47
CA HIS A 17 4.21 -11.78 4.87
C HIS A 17 5.68 -11.54 5.22
N GLN A 18 5.98 -10.98 6.41
CA GLN A 18 7.33 -10.64 6.84
C GLN A 18 8.37 -11.75 6.62
N ASN A 19 8.01 -13.01 6.93
CA ASN A 19 8.92 -14.15 6.72
C ASN A 19 9.24 -14.40 5.24
N ILE A 20 8.31 -14.07 4.33
CA ILE A 20 8.54 -14.19 2.89
C ILE A 20 9.42 -13.03 2.42
N PHE A 21 9.11 -11.81 2.88
CA PHE A 21 9.94 -10.64 2.63
C PHE A 21 11.39 -10.87 3.07
N GLU A 22 11.61 -11.41 4.26
CA GLU A 22 12.94 -11.74 4.76
C GLU A 22 13.68 -12.73 3.85
N LYS A 23 12.98 -13.79 3.37
CA LYS A 23 13.55 -14.73 2.41
C LYS A 23 13.91 -14.06 1.09
N GLN A 24 13.09 -13.13 0.60
CA GLN A 24 13.36 -12.33 -0.59
C GLN A 24 14.61 -11.48 -0.40
N ILE A 25 14.72 -10.72 0.69
CA ILE A 25 15.88 -9.89 0.99
C ILE A 25 17.17 -10.74 1.07
N LYS A 26 17.11 -11.87 1.75
CA LYS A 26 18.25 -12.81 1.84
C LYS A 26 18.68 -13.33 0.47
N PHE A 27 17.73 -13.67 -0.40
CA PHE A 27 18.00 -14.11 -1.75
C PHE A 27 18.63 -12.99 -2.60
N LEU A 28 18.04 -11.79 -2.54
CA LEU A 28 18.51 -10.62 -3.29
C LEU A 28 19.93 -10.24 -2.88
N LYS A 29 20.20 -10.16 -1.57
CA LYS A 29 21.55 -9.85 -1.06
C LYS A 29 22.61 -10.87 -1.46
N LYS A 30 22.23 -12.15 -1.57
CA LYS A 30 23.15 -13.21 -1.98
C LYS A 30 23.52 -13.15 -3.46
N ASN A 31 22.58 -12.71 -4.31
CA ASN A 31 22.71 -12.88 -5.76
C ASN A 31 22.92 -11.56 -6.52
N PHE A 32 22.66 -10.42 -5.89
CA PHE A 32 22.69 -9.11 -6.53
C PHE A 32 23.42 -8.08 -5.67
N LYS A 33 23.94 -7.06 -6.33
CA LYS A 33 24.41 -5.85 -5.69
C LYS A 33 23.20 -4.98 -5.38
N ILE A 34 22.93 -4.75 -4.09
CA ILE A 34 21.83 -3.87 -3.66
C ILE A 34 22.41 -2.49 -3.40
N LEU A 35 21.86 -1.48 -4.05
CA LEU A 35 22.29 -0.09 -3.98
C LEU A 35 21.11 0.78 -3.54
N SER A 36 21.39 1.89 -2.87
CA SER A 36 20.41 2.95 -2.71
C SER A 36 19.98 3.50 -4.08
N LEU A 37 18.85 4.21 -4.16
CA LEU A 37 18.44 4.79 -5.45
C LEU A 37 19.46 5.81 -5.97
N LYS A 38 20.05 6.59 -5.08
CA LYS A 38 21.11 7.53 -5.43
C LYS A 38 22.33 6.83 -6.02
N GLU A 39 22.78 5.75 -5.39
CA GLU A 39 23.90 4.95 -5.88
C GLU A 39 23.57 4.22 -7.18
N LEU A 40 22.32 3.72 -7.32
CA LEU A 40 21.86 3.07 -8.55
C LEU A 40 21.83 4.05 -9.73
N LYS A 41 21.39 5.28 -9.50
CA LYS A 41 21.45 6.34 -10.50
C LYS A 41 22.88 6.58 -10.97
N GLN A 42 23.82 6.74 -10.04
CA GLN A 42 25.23 6.91 -10.36
C GLN A 42 25.79 5.69 -11.13
N HIS A 43 25.44 4.48 -10.70
CA HIS A 43 25.84 3.23 -11.36
C HIS A 43 25.42 3.19 -12.84
N ILE A 44 24.20 3.68 -13.14
CA ILE A 44 23.68 3.77 -14.51
C ILE A 44 24.41 4.86 -15.31
N GLU A 45 24.62 6.03 -14.72
CA GLU A 45 25.31 7.16 -15.35
C GLU A 45 26.77 6.82 -15.70
N GLU A 46 27.45 6.05 -14.85
CA GLU A 46 28.80 5.53 -15.07
C GLU A 46 28.84 4.35 -16.06
N LYS A 47 27.69 3.91 -16.59
CA LYS A 47 27.56 2.78 -17.53
C LYS A 47 28.24 1.50 -17.03
N ARG A 48 28.14 1.23 -15.72
CA ARG A 48 28.67 0.01 -15.13
C ARG A 48 27.95 -1.22 -15.71
N LYS A 49 28.68 -2.30 -15.92
CA LYS A 49 28.18 -3.52 -16.57
C LYS A 49 27.62 -4.55 -15.60
N ASP A 50 27.97 -4.46 -14.31
CA ASP A 50 27.47 -5.34 -13.27
C ASP A 50 25.99 -5.03 -12.97
N PHE A 51 25.19 -6.08 -12.79
CA PHE A 51 23.77 -5.93 -12.49
C PHE A 51 23.57 -5.50 -11.04
N ALA A 52 22.84 -4.42 -10.85
CA ALA A 52 22.48 -3.88 -9.54
C ALA A 52 20.98 -3.64 -9.43
N ILE A 53 20.45 -3.64 -8.21
CA ILE A 53 19.05 -3.42 -7.89
C ILE A 53 18.90 -2.43 -6.74
N SER A 54 17.75 -1.79 -6.62
CA SER A 54 17.34 -1.04 -5.43
C SER A 54 16.01 -1.60 -4.87
N ILE A 55 15.85 -1.44 -3.57
CA ILE A 55 14.62 -1.81 -2.86
C ILE A 55 13.84 -0.53 -2.61
N THR A 56 12.58 -0.51 -3.00
CA THR A 56 11.71 0.65 -2.79
C THR A 56 10.41 0.23 -2.13
N PHE A 57 9.85 1.12 -1.33
CA PHE A 57 8.51 1.02 -0.75
C PHE A 57 7.72 2.26 -1.11
N ASP A 58 6.43 2.10 -1.34
CA ASP A 58 5.55 3.19 -1.69
C ASP A 58 4.65 3.59 -0.49
N ASP A 59 4.08 4.79 -0.59
CA ASP A 59 3.00 5.36 0.22
C ASP A 59 3.33 5.67 1.69
N GLY A 60 4.34 5.08 2.29
CA GLY A 60 4.68 5.31 3.70
C GLY A 60 3.79 4.56 4.68
N TYR A 61 3.44 3.31 4.36
CA TYR A 61 2.70 2.45 5.29
C TYR A 61 3.49 2.14 6.56
N LEU A 62 2.79 2.06 7.69
CA LEU A 62 3.39 1.80 9.01
C LEU A 62 4.14 0.46 9.08
N ASP A 63 3.75 -0.53 8.28
CA ASP A 63 4.45 -1.82 8.22
C ASP A 63 5.83 -1.72 7.56
N ASN A 64 6.10 -0.69 6.77
CA ASN A 64 7.45 -0.40 6.28
C ASN A 64 8.42 -0.16 7.45
N ILE A 65 7.96 0.47 8.53
CA ILE A 65 8.75 0.71 9.75
C ILE A 65 8.69 -0.49 10.69
N SER A 66 7.49 -1.02 10.93
CA SER A 66 7.29 -2.03 11.99
C SER A 66 7.67 -3.45 11.57
N LEU A 67 7.62 -3.77 10.29
CA LEU A 67 7.88 -5.12 9.76
C LEU A 67 9.04 -5.17 8.77
N ALA A 68 9.13 -4.23 7.83
CA ALA A 68 10.17 -4.27 6.80
C ALA A 68 11.52 -3.73 7.30
N LEU A 69 11.53 -2.59 8.00
CA LEU A 69 12.77 -1.97 8.50
C LEU A 69 13.63 -2.92 9.34
N PRO A 70 13.11 -3.71 10.31
CA PRO A 70 13.93 -4.67 11.06
C PRO A 70 14.62 -5.72 10.17
N VAL A 71 14.00 -6.08 9.04
CA VAL A 71 14.63 -6.98 8.07
C VAL A 71 15.71 -6.26 7.27
N ILE A 72 15.44 -5.04 6.82
CA ILE A 72 16.41 -4.18 6.12
C ILE A 72 17.68 -3.99 6.98
N GLU A 73 17.52 -3.65 8.25
CA GLU A 73 18.61 -3.48 9.21
C GLU A 73 19.36 -4.79 9.45
N LYS A 74 18.64 -5.89 9.69
CA LYS A 74 19.24 -7.22 9.92
C LYS A 74 20.17 -7.65 8.78
N TYR A 75 19.79 -7.34 7.55
CA TYR A 75 20.58 -7.69 6.38
C TYR A 75 21.51 -6.56 5.92
N ASN A 76 21.49 -5.41 6.58
CA ASN A 76 22.27 -4.23 6.21
C ASN A 76 22.19 -3.95 4.70
N VAL A 77 20.98 -3.70 4.21
CA VAL A 77 20.70 -3.38 2.80
C VAL A 77 20.00 -2.02 2.72
N PRO A 78 20.35 -1.16 1.75
CA PRO A 78 19.68 0.12 1.60
C PRO A 78 18.27 -0.06 1.01
N ALA A 79 17.37 0.85 1.37
CA ALA A 79 16.04 0.94 0.81
C ALA A 79 15.56 2.40 0.73
N THR A 80 14.64 2.68 -0.19
CA THR A 80 14.02 3.98 -0.35
C THR A 80 12.52 3.88 -0.04
N ILE A 81 11.97 4.83 0.71
CA ILE A 81 10.55 4.89 1.00
C ILE A 81 9.96 6.16 0.39
N PHE A 82 9.10 6.00 -0.60
CA PHE A 82 8.33 7.10 -1.18
C PHE A 82 7.09 7.38 -0.34
N VAL A 83 7.00 8.59 0.22
CA VAL A 83 5.91 8.95 1.11
C VAL A 83 4.89 9.86 0.42
N ILE A 84 3.62 9.60 0.63
CA ILE A 84 2.55 10.50 0.24
C ILE A 84 2.35 11.52 1.38
N THR A 85 2.76 12.76 1.17
CA THR A 85 2.73 13.81 2.20
C THR A 85 1.33 14.02 2.78
N ARG A 86 0.28 13.93 1.98
CA ARG A 86 -1.12 14.04 2.44
C ARG A 86 -1.51 12.94 3.42
N PHE A 87 -0.93 11.74 3.30
CA PHE A 87 -1.15 10.65 4.26
C PHE A 87 -0.52 10.96 5.63
N LEU A 88 0.64 11.62 5.64
CA LEU A 88 1.29 12.06 6.90
C LEU A 88 0.42 13.04 7.67
N GLU A 89 -0.34 13.88 7.00
CA GLU A 89 -1.29 14.82 7.60
C GLU A 89 -2.55 14.13 8.15
N LYS A 90 -2.71 12.81 7.93
CA LYS A 90 -3.87 12.02 8.34
C LYS A 90 -5.20 12.52 7.76
N ASN A 91 -5.15 13.28 6.66
CA ASN A 91 -6.31 13.94 6.05
C ASN A 91 -6.75 13.29 4.74
N ASP A 92 -6.06 12.25 4.28
CA ASP A 92 -6.32 11.66 2.98
C ASP A 92 -7.32 10.50 3.03
N PHE A 93 -7.88 10.20 1.86
CA PHE A 93 -8.93 9.21 1.66
C PHE A 93 -8.37 8.01 0.90
N MET A 94 -8.14 6.93 1.62
CA MET A 94 -7.71 5.66 1.03
C MET A 94 -8.92 4.94 0.43
N TRP A 95 -9.32 5.37 -0.77
CA TRP A 95 -10.54 4.92 -1.42
C TRP A 95 -10.62 3.39 -1.59
N TRP A 96 -9.51 2.69 -1.77
CA TRP A 96 -9.47 1.24 -1.94
C TRP A 96 -9.83 0.49 -0.65
N TYR A 97 -9.36 0.95 0.51
CA TYR A 97 -9.79 0.39 1.80
C TYR A 97 -11.25 0.75 2.07
N PHE A 98 -11.62 2.01 1.87
CA PHE A 98 -13.01 2.45 2.04
C PHE A 98 -13.97 1.62 1.18
N LEU A 99 -13.64 1.41 -0.08
CA LEU A 99 -14.43 0.62 -1.01
C LEU A 99 -14.56 -0.83 -0.53
N TRP A 100 -13.44 -1.48 -0.19
CA TRP A 100 -13.46 -2.88 0.22
C TRP A 100 -14.18 -3.10 1.54
N ASP A 101 -13.96 -2.26 2.54
CA ASP A 101 -14.61 -2.36 3.85
C ASP A 101 -16.12 -2.14 3.74
N ASN A 102 -16.57 -1.18 2.92
CA ASN A 102 -17.99 -0.96 2.69
C ASN A 102 -18.64 -2.14 1.93
N LEU A 103 -18.01 -2.69 0.90
CA LEU A 103 -18.49 -3.90 0.23
C LEU A 103 -18.62 -5.10 1.19
N ASN A 104 -17.71 -5.22 2.17
CA ASN A 104 -17.76 -6.30 3.15
C ASN A 104 -18.83 -6.10 4.22
N SER A 105 -19.05 -4.85 4.65
CA SER A 105 -19.99 -4.53 5.72
C SER A 105 -21.44 -4.44 5.24
N GLN A 106 -21.69 -4.29 3.94
CA GLN A 106 -23.02 -4.10 3.37
C GLN A 106 -23.43 -5.26 2.47
N ASN A 107 -24.76 -5.45 2.36
CA ASN A 107 -25.36 -6.49 1.53
C ASN A 107 -25.89 -5.96 0.19
N PHE A 108 -25.74 -4.67 -0.07
CA PHE A 108 -26.11 -4.04 -1.34
C PHE A 108 -25.28 -2.79 -1.59
N ILE A 109 -25.26 -2.36 -2.84
CA ILE A 109 -24.77 -1.06 -3.29
C ILE A 109 -25.91 -0.28 -3.99
N ILE A 110 -25.76 1.03 -4.10
CA ILE A 110 -26.71 1.90 -4.80
C ILE A 110 -26.13 2.32 -6.14
N ARG A 111 -26.82 2.00 -7.24
CA ARG A 111 -26.49 2.50 -8.58
C ARG A 111 -27.76 2.96 -9.29
N ASN A 112 -27.70 4.15 -9.89
CA ASN A 112 -28.83 4.73 -10.61
C ASN A 112 -30.13 4.71 -9.78
N SER A 113 -30.01 5.08 -8.49
CA SER A 113 -31.12 5.08 -7.52
C SER A 113 -31.75 3.70 -7.26
N ARG A 114 -31.05 2.61 -7.58
CA ARG A 114 -31.49 1.24 -7.34
C ARG A 114 -30.53 0.49 -6.45
N LYS A 115 -31.08 -0.36 -5.56
CA LYS A 115 -30.29 -1.29 -4.74
C LYS A 115 -29.89 -2.51 -5.56
N ILE A 116 -28.60 -2.81 -5.58
CA ILE A 116 -28.03 -4.03 -6.18
C ILE A 116 -27.49 -4.88 -5.03
N TYR A 117 -28.11 -6.02 -4.79
CA TYR A 117 -27.77 -6.90 -3.67
C TYR A 117 -26.48 -7.71 -3.97
N LEU A 118 -25.62 -7.76 -2.96
CA LEU A 118 -24.39 -8.54 -2.96
C LEU A 118 -24.67 -9.89 -2.28
N LYS A 119 -24.83 -10.92 -3.09
CA LYS A 119 -25.30 -12.23 -2.61
C LYS A 119 -24.20 -13.06 -1.95
N ASN A 120 -22.97 -12.84 -2.35
CA ASN A 120 -21.82 -13.64 -1.93
C ASN A 120 -20.52 -12.83 -2.10
N GLU A 121 -19.40 -13.43 -1.68
CA GLU A 121 -18.07 -12.81 -1.74
C GLU A 121 -17.61 -12.54 -3.20
N LYS A 122 -17.99 -13.41 -4.13
CA LYS A 122 -17.67 -13.21 -5.56
C LYS A 122 -18.31 -11.95 -6.13
N ASP A 123 -19.54 -11.64 -5.74
CA ASP A 123 -20.20 -10.39 -6.11
C ASP A 123 -19.42 -9.19 -5.58
N LYS A 124 -18.98 -9.25 -4.31
CA LYS A 124 -18.19 -8.18 -3.68
C LYS A 124 -16.86 -7.93 -4.40
N ILE A 125 -16.12 -8.99 -4.73
CA ILE A 125 -14.88 -8.91 -5.50
C ILE A 125 -15.12 -8.33 -6.90
N ASN A 126 -16.17 -8.78 -7.58
CA ASN A 126 -16.53 -8.26 -8.91
C ASN A 126 -16.86 -6.77 -8.85
N TRP A 127 -17.65 -6.35 -7.86
CA TRP A 127 -17.99 -4.95 -7.68
C TRP A 127 -16.78 -4.11 -7.23
N PHE A 128 -15.88 -4.65 -6.44
CA PHE A 128 -14.61 -3.99 -6.16
C PHE A 128 -13.85 -3.68 -7.44
N GLY A 129 -13.71 -4.65 -8.35
CA GLY A 129 -13.03 -4.46 -9.64
C GLY A 129 -13.73 -3.45 -10.56
N ILE A 130 -15.07 -3.42 -10.60
CA ILE A 130 -15.84 -2.45 -11.39
C ILE A 130 -15.66 -1.04 -10.84
N LEU A 131 -15.92 -0.86 -9.53
CA LEU A 131 -15.89 0.46 -8.89
C LEU A 131 -14.46 1.02 -8.82
N SER A 132 -13.44 0.17 -8.66
CA SER A 132 -12.04 0.60 -8.71
C SER A 132 -11.68 1.25 -10.05
N LYS A 133 -12.12 0.69 -11.18
CA LYS A 133 -11.89 1.27 -12.51
C LYS A 133 -12.60 2.62 -12.71
N GLU A 134 -13.74 2.80 -12.07
CA GLU A 134 -14.50 4.05 -12.14
C GLU A 134 -13.93 5.15 -11.23
N VAL A 135 -13.24 4.76 -10.16
CA VAL A 135 -12.71 5.67 -9.13
C VAL A 135 -11.26 6.11 -9.40
N ILE A 136 -10.45 5.24 -10.01
CA ILE A 136 -9.00 5.44 -10.09
C ILE A 136 -8.60 6.73 -10.83
N ASP A 137 -9.38 7.12 -11.84
CA ASP A 137 -9.12 8.30 -12.68
C ASP A 137 -9.78 9.59 -12.14
N LEU A 138 -10.54 9.49 -11.05
CA LEU A 138 -11.17 10.63 -10.40
C LEU A 138 -10.19 11.37 -9.49
N ASN A 139 -10.37 12.69 -9.35
CA ASN A 139 -9.63 13.43 -8.33
C ASN A 139 -10.14 13.08 -6.92
N TYR A 140 -9.36 13.41 -5.90
CA TYR A 140 -9.61 13.08 -4.50
C TYR A 140 -11.02 13.39 -4.00
N ASN A 141 -11.55 14.58 -4.28
CA ASN A 141 -12.89 14.99 -3.85
C ASN A 141 -13.98 14.21 -4.61
N GLU A 142 -13.77 13.97 -5.89
CA GLU A 142 -14.65 13.18 -6.73
C GLU A 142 -14.70 11.73 -6.29
N GLN A 143 -13.56 11.12 -5.95
CA GLN A 143 -13.48 9.74 -5.43
C GLN A 143 -14.36 9.58 -4.19
N ARG A 144 -14.20 10.47 -3.21
CA ARG A 144 -15.00 10.46 -1.98
C ARG A 144 -16.48 10.65 -2.27
N ASN A 145 -16.83 11.67 -3.06
CA ASN A 145 -18.22 11.97 -3.41
C ASN A 145 -18.88 10.83 -4.19
N TYR A 146 -18.14 10.21 -5.10
CA TYR A 146 -18.61 9.08 -5.87
C TYR A 146 -18.92 7.87 -4.99
N LEU A 147 -17.99 7.44 -4.16
CA LEU A 147 -18.16 6.30 -3.27
C LEU A 147 -19.22 6.54 -2.20
N ASN A 148 -19.35 7.77 -1.72
CA ASN A 148 -20.41 8.14 -0.79
C ASN A 148 -21.82 7.98 -1.37
N LYS A 149 -22.00 8.08 -2.68
CA LYS A 149 -23.28 7.84 -3.35
C LYS A 149 -23.57 6.34 -3.58
N ILE A 150 -22.55 5.51 -3.56
CA ILE A 150 -22.69 4.06 -3.79
C ILE A 150 -23.13 3.31 -2.54
N PHE A 151 -22.78 3.83 -1.36
CA PHE A 151 -23.07 3.18 -0.07
C PHE A 151 -24.08 3.97 0.75
N ASP A 152 -25.10 3.28 1.28
CA ASP A 152 -26.21 3.89 2.07
C ASP A 152 -25.74 4.28 3.48
N ASN A 153 -25.20 3.30 4.22
CA ASN A 153 -24.57 3.51 5.52
C ASN A 153 -23.08 3.29 5.39
N GLN A 154 -22.32 4.36 5.35
CA GLN A 154 -20.88 4.27 5.15
C GLN A 154 -20.20 3.68 6.37
N PHE A 155 -19.49 2.60 6.17
CA PHE A 155 -18.58 2.08 7.16
C PHE A 155 -17.39 3.03 7.24
N GLN A 156 -17.21 3.69 8.39
CA GLN A 156 -16.06 4.55 8.63
C GLN A 156 -14.96 3.74 9.31
N PHE A 157 -13.91 3.46 8.58
CA PHE A 157 -12.70 2.86 9.14
C PHE A 157 -11.66 3.96 9.39
N ASP A 158 -10.97 3.88 10.52
CA ASP A 158 -9.86 4.79 10.81
C ASP A 158 -8.55 4.26 10.19
N TYR A 159 -8.23 4.76 9.00
CA TYR A 159 -6.99 4.42 8.28
C TYR A 159 -5.74 5.14 8.81
N LYS A 160 -5.91 6.04 9.80
CA LYS A 160 -4.81 6.85 10.34
C LYS A 160 -3.68 6.01 10.92
N ASN A 161 -4.00 4.80 11.39
CA ASN A 161 -3.03 3.85 11.96
C ASN A 161 -2.36 2.95 10.90
N LEU A 162 -2.66 3.10 9.62
CA LEU A 162 -2.00 2.37 8.54
C LEU A 162 -0.75 3.07 8.03
N ILE A 163 -0.65 4.39 8.21
CA ILE A 163 0.44 5.23 7.74
C ILE A 163 1.24 5.72 8.95
N PHE A 164 2.54 5.77 8.84
CA PHE A 164 3.36 6.39 9.87
C PHE A 164 3.14 7.90 9.94
N ASP A 165 3.42 8.49 11.11
CA ASP A 165 3.28 9.93 11.34
C ASP A 165 4.57 10.70 11.03
N PHE A 166 4.49 12.04 11.13
CA PHE A 166 5.64 12.90 10.87
C PHE A 166 6.82 12.65 11.83
N ASN A 167 6.57 12.32 13.10
CA ASN A 167 7.64 12.00 14.04
C ASN A 167 8.35 10.69 13.68
N GLN A 168 7.60 9.71 13.21
CA GLN A 168 8.14 8.46 12.69
C GLN A 168 8.96 8.69 11.43
N LEU A 169 8.49 9.56 10.52
CA LEU A 169 9.24 9.96 9.34
C LEU A 169 10.58 10.63 9.71
N VAL A 170 10.57 11.57 10.65
CA VAL A 170 11.80 12.24 11.13
C VAL A 170 12.78 11.23 11.72
N LYS A 171 12.32 10.26 12.50
CA LYS A 171 13.18 9.20 13.01
C LYS A 171 13.72 8.31 11.89
N LEU A 172 12.88 7.98 10.92
CA LEU A 172 13.25 7.14 9.79
C LEU A 172 14.31 7.82 8.92
N SER A 173 14.22 9.14 8.69
CA SER A 173 15.20 9.92 7.92
C SER A 173 16.59 10.00 8.57
N GLN A 174 16.73 9.59 9.84
CA GLN A 174 18.02 9.47 10.52
C GLN A 174 18.66 8.08 10.34
N ASN A 175 17.97 7.16 9.73
CA ASN A 175 18.48 5.81 9.49
C ASN A 175 19.31 5.79 8.20
N GLU A 176 20.60 5.45 8.32
CA GLU A 176 21.57 5.48 7.21
C GLU A 176 21.22 4.52 6.05
N LEU A 177 20.37 3.54 6.29
CA LEU A 177 19.91 2.58 5.27
C LEU A 177 18.67 3.06 4.50
N ILE A 178 18.03 4.14 4.92
CA ILE A 178 16.76 4.59 4.35
C ILE A 178 16.93 5.96 3.67
N GLU A 179 16.47 6.02 2.43
CA GLU A 179 16.33 7.26 1.66
C GLU A 179 14.85 7.65 1.51
#